data_adeb855daea508c8b01e5da681a9cd62
#
_entry.id   adeb855daea508c8b01e5da681a9cd62
#
_cell.length_a   1.000
_cell.length_b   1.000
_cell.length_c   1.000
_cell.angle_alpha   90.00
_cell.angle_beta   90.00
_cell.angle_gamma   90.00
#
_symmetry.space_group_name_H-M   'P 1'
#
loop_
_entity.id
_entity.type
_entity.pdbx_description
1 polymer ?
#
loop_
_entity_poly.entity_id
_entity_poly.type
_entity_poly.pdbx_seq_one_letter_code
_entity_poly.pdbx_strand_id
1 'polypeptide(L)'
;YVNGIEIYKPFLVRSGQQEGMSFINSDMIRSISFSSGGFDAKYGDKMSSVLDVEYRRPSKFQSKLDLGLLGGALLVEGATDNSRFSHLTGIRYKQTKNILGTLDTKGDYQPSFFDFQSLLTYDISENLELSFLAYVADNKFLFKPTVRETTFGLVNNVMRFKVYFEGQELDRFSTYQGSTALKFTPNEQNQFWVSLSSFYSSEKETYDILGEY
;
A
#
# COMPACT_ATOMS: atom_id res chain seq x y z
N TYR A 1 4.36 6.60 10.44
CA TYR A 1 5.03 5.56 11.23
C TYR A 1 4.09 4.38 11.42
N VAL A 2 4.65 3.18 11.55
CA VAL A 2 3.94 1.98 12.00
C VAL A 2 4.77 1.34 13.11
N ASN A 3 4.20 1.19 14.30
CA ASN A 3 4.89 0.70 15.50
C ASN A 3 6.23 1.41 15.74
N GLY A 4 6.28 2.73 15.56
CA GLY A 4 7.49 3.54 15.69
C GLY A 4 8.49 3.44 14.53
N ILE A 5 8.26 2.58 13.54
CA ILE A 5 9.08 2.43 12.34
C ILE A 5 8.61 3.42 11.28
N GLU A 6 9.53 4.18 10.71
CA GLU A 6 9.21 5.10 9.63
C GLU A 6 8.88 4.39 8.32
N ILE A 7 7.79 4.79 7.68
CA ILE A 7 7.36 4.27 6.37
C ILE A 7 7.67 5.32 5.32
N TYR A 8 8.60 5.02 4.43
CA TYR A 8 9.11 5.99 3.46
C TYR A 8 8.18 6.22 2.26
N LYS A 9 7.35 5.24 1.89
CA LYS A 9 6.41 5.34 0.77
C LYS A 9 5.02 4.86 1.18
N PRO A 10 4.26 5.67 1.96
CA PRO A 10 2.95 5.26 2.50
C PRO A 10 1.86 5.19 1.43
N PHE A 11 2.03 5.88 0.32
CA PHE A 11 1.12 5.84 -0.82
C PHE A 11 1.82 5.20 -2.01
N LEU A 12 1.21 4.17 -2.57
CA LEU A 12 1.81 3.32 -3.59
C LEU A 12 1.61 3.84 -5.01
N VAL A 13 0.99 5.00 -5.17
CA VAL A 13 0.59 5.55 -6.46
C VAL A 13 0.87 7.02 -6.58
N ARG A 14 1.35 7.46 -7.74
CA ARG A 14 1.82 8.82 -8.01
C ARG A 14 0.80 9.76 -8.63
N SER A 15 -0.24 9.27 -9.30
CA SER A 15 -1.17 10.13 -10.04
C SER A 15 -2.60 10.02 -9.50
N GLY A 16 -3.32 11.15 -9.49
CA GLY A 16 -4.68 11.24 -8.99
C GLY A 16 -5.75 10.46 -9.79
N GLN A 17 -5.38 9.87 -10.90
CA GLN A 17 -6.24 8.99 -11.70
C GLN A 17 -6.00 7.50 -11.41
N GLN A 18 -4.93 7.18 -10.70
CA GLN A 18 -4.56 5.81 -10.38
C GLN A 18 -5.01 5.51 -8.95
N GLU A 19 -6.05 4.72 -8.81
CA GLU A 19 -6.43 4.17 -7.52
C GLU A 19 -5.32 3.24 -7.02
N GLY A 20 -4.97 3.36 -5.75
CA GLY A 20 -3.96 2.52 -5.09
C GLY A 20 -4.44 2.04 -3.74
N MET A 21 -3.75 1.04 -3.19
CA MET A 21 -3.87 0.71 -1.78
C MET A 21 -2.88 1.56 -0.98
N SER A 22 -3.32 2.08 0.17
CA SER A 22 -2.37 2.65 1.13
C SER A 22 -1.54 1.54 1.76
N PHE A 23 -0.33 1.89 2.23
CA PHE A 23 0.48 0.99 3.06
C PHE A 23 -0.33 0.41 4.23
N ILE A 24 -1.17 1.23 4.85
CA ILE A 24 -1.91 0.86 6.05
C ILE A 24 -2.92 -0.24 5.73
N ASN A 25 -2.75 -1.40 6.38
CA ASN A 25 -3.74 -2.48 6.36
C ASN A 25 -4.66 -2.33 7.57
N SER A 26 -5.92 -1.94 7.32
CA SER A 26 -6.91 -1.67 8.36
C SER A 26 -7.16 -2.85 9.30
N ASP A 27 -7.04 -4.08 8.79
CA ASP A 27 -7.26 -5.29 9.58
C ASP A 27 -6.14 -5.57 10.59
N MET A 28 -5.00 -4.91 10.46
CA MET A 28 -3.85 -5.05 11.38
C MET A 28 -3.84 -4.00 12.48
N ILE A 29 -4.65 -2.94 12.36
CA ILE A 29 -4.58 -1.75 13.20
C ILE A 29 -5.15 -2.02 14.60
N ARG A 30 -4.45 -1.49 15.61
CA ARG A 30 -4.93 -1.31 16.99
C ARG A 30 -5.39 0.13 17.22
N SER A 31 -4.53 1.09 16.87
CA SER A 31 -4.79 2.51 17.07
C SER A 31 -4.12 3.36 16.00
N ILE A 32 -4.69 4.54 15.76
CA ILE A 32 -4.13 5.56 14.87
C ILE A 32 -4.10 6.88 15.63
N SER A 33 -2.95 7.54 15.60
CA SER A 33 -2.76 8.89 16.11
C SER A 33 -2.35 9.80 14.96
N PHE A 34 -3.06 10.90 14.79
CA PHE A 34 -2.74 11.94 13.80
C PHE A 34 -2.48 13.26 14.51
N SER A 35 -1.33 13.86 14.21
CA SER A 35 -0.94 15.18 14.74
C SER A 35 -0.64 16.12 13.57
N SER A 36 -1.38 17.23 13.48
CA SER A 36 -1.19 18.30 12.49
C SER A 36 -0.40 19.46 13.09
N GLY A 37 0.87 19.22 13.40
CA GLY A 37 1.73 20.15 14.15
C GLY A 37 1.78 19.83 15.65
N GLY A 38 2.81 20.33 16.34
CA GLY A 38 3.01 20.12 17.78
C GLY A 38 3.21 18.66 18.21
N PHE A 39 3.73 17.82 17.32
CA PHE A 39 4.00 16.40 17.60
C PHE A 39 5.29 16.23 18.43
N ASP A 40 5.40 15.08 19.08
CA ASP A 40 6.52 14.75 19.96
C ASP A 40 7.87 14.84 19.24
N ALA A 41 8.92 15.20 19.96
CA ALA A 41 10.31 15.30 19.45
C ALA A 41 10.87 13.98 18.93
N LYS A 42 10.26 12.83 19.26
CA LYS A 42 10.62 11.51 18.71
C LYS A 42 10.42 11.41 17.20
N TYR A 43 9.58 12.26 16.59
CA TYR A 43 9.35 12.34 15.16
C TYR A 43 10.22 13.41 14.53
N GLY A 44 11.50 13.11 14.32
CA GLY A 44 12.45 14.03 13.67
C GLY A 44 12.10 14.32 12.22
N ASP A 45 12.58 15.46 11.71
CA ASP A 45 12.53 15.87 10.30
C ASP A 45 11.10 15.97 9.68
N LYS A 46 10.08 16.14 10.52
CA LYS A 46 8.69 16.33 10.07
C LYS A 46 8.31 17.81 10.17
N MET A 47 7.73 18.34 9.10
CA MET A 47 7.43 19.78 8.99
C MET A 47 5.95 20.11 9.10
N SER A 48 5.05 19.17 8.84
CA SER A 48 3.60 19.46 8.74
C SER A 48 2.76 18.56 9.63
N SER A 49 2.86 17.25 9.50
CA SER A 49 2.01 16.31 10.20
C SER A 49 2.68 14.96 10.39
N VAL A 50 2.21 14.23 11.37
CA VAL A 50 2.62 12.85 11.67
C VAL A 50 1.39 11.98 11.76
N LEU A 51 1.41 10.85 11.06
CA LEU A 51 0.48 9.76 11.22
C LEU A 51 1.24 8.59 11.86
N ASP A 52 0.85 8.24 13.07
CA ASP A 52 1.40 7.10 13.80
C ASP A 52 0.34 6.01 13.95
N VAL A 53 0.65 4.83 13.49
CA VAL A 53 -0.23 3.68 13.44
C VAL A 53 0.36 2.59 14.32
N GLU A 54 -0.43 2.08 15.22
CA GLU A 54 -0.07 0.89 15.98
C GLU A 54 -0.80 -0.33 15.42
N TYR A 55 -0.05 -1.35 15.04
CA TYR A 55 -0.59 -2.66 14.74
C TYR A 55 -0.85 -3.41 16.05
N ARG A 56 -1.89 -4.24 16.04
CA ARG A 56 -2.24 -5.02 17.21
C ARG A 56 -1.22 -6.13 17.44
N ARG A 57 -1.04 -6.50 18.70
CA ARG A 57 -0.27 -7.67 19.11
C ARG A 57 -1.23 -8.84 19.37
N PRO A 58 -1.21 -9.90 18.57
CA PRO A 58 -2.05 -11.07 18.78
C PRO A 58 -1.73 -11.80 20.07
N SER A 59 -2.75 -12.39 20.71
CA SER A 59 -2.61 -13.23 21.88
C SER A 59 -3.02 -14.68 21.64
N LYS A 60 -3.68 -14.95 20.52
CA LYS A 60 -4.15 -16.30 20.13
C LYS A 60 -4.16 -16.42 18.62
N PHE A 61 -4.15 -17.66 18.14
CA PHE A 61 -4.27 -17.91 16.71
C PHE A 61 -5.65 -17.51 16.20
N GLN A 62 -5.67 -16.71 15.12
CA GLN A 62 -6.88 -16.32 14.39
C GLN A 62 -6.54 -16.16 12.92
N SER A 63 -7.53 -16.36 12.06
CA SER A 63 -7.44 -16.05 10.64
C SER A 63 -8.73 -15.40 10.16
N LYS A 64 -8.60 -14.47 9.21
CA LYS A 64 -9.71 -13.79 8.55
C LYS A 64 -9.47 -13.83 7.06
N LEU A 65 -10.47 -14.29 6.30
CA LEU A 65 -10.46 -14.27 4.84
C LEU A 65 -11.63 -13.42 4.36
N ASP A 66 -11.32 -12.36 3.63
CA ASP A 66 -12.29 -11.52 2.94
C ASP A 66 -12.17 -11.77 1.44
N LEU A 67 -13.28 -12.08 0.78
CA LEU A 67 -13.35 -12.25 -0.67
C LEU A 67 -14.45 -11.37 -1.25
N GLY A 68 -14.14 -10.68 -2.32
CA GLY A 68 -15.06 -9.80 -3.01
C GLY A 68 -14.81 -9.76 -4.52
N LEU A 69 -15.71 -9.07 -5.23
CA LEU A 69 -15.61 -8.92 -6.70
C LEU A 69 -14.34 -8.18 -7.15
N LEU A 70 -13.76 -7.37 -6.29
CA LEU A 70 -12.59 -6.56 -6.58
C LEU A 70 -11.28 -7.17 -6.08
N GLY A 71 -11.33 -8.32 -5.43
CA GLY A 71 -10.14 -8.95 -4.86
C GLY A 71 -10.41 -9.63 -3.55
N GLY A 72 -9.36 -9.79 -2.74
CA GLY A 72 -9.49 -10.42 -1.44
C GLY A 72 -8.38 -10.00 -0.49
N ALA A 73 -8.58 -10.31 0.78
CA ALA A 73 -7.61 -10.12 1.84
C ALA A 73 -7.57 -11.35 2.74
N LEU A 74 -6.37 -11.73 3.13
CA LEU A 74 -6.12 -12.78 4.12
C LEU A 74 -5.33 -12.18 5.27
N LEU A 75 -5.82 -12.38 6.47
CA LEU A 75 -5.09 -12.08 7.69
C LEU A 75 -4.87 -13.37 8.47
N VAL A 76 -3.65 -13.58 8.92
CA VAL A 76 -3.28 -14.68 9.83
C VAL A 76 -2.50 -14.10 10.98
N GLU A 77 -2.90 -14.43 12.18
CA GLU A 77 -2.26 -13.94 13.38
C GLU A 77 -2.17 -15.02 14.45
N GLY A 78 -1.19 -14.91 15.35
CA GLY A 78 -1.03 -15.86 16.42
C GLY A 78 0.04 -15.46 17.42
N ALA A 79 0.00 -16.14 18.55
CA ALA A 79 1.02 -16.06 19.58
C ALA A 79 1.31 -17.44 20.15
N THR A 80 2.51 -17.61 20.71
CA THR A 80 2.87 -18.80 21.50
C THR A 80 2.15 -18.78 22.85
N ASP A 81 1.98 -19.96 23.48
CA ASP A 81 1.30 -20.10 24.77
C ASP A 81 1.91 -19.24 25.87
N ASN A 82 3.22 -19.03 25.85
CA ASN A 82 3.93 -18.15 26.77
C ASN A 82 3.90 -16.67 26.37
N SER A 83 3.17 -16.32 25.29
CA SER A 83 3.03 -14.98 24.74
C SER A 83 4.35 -14.27 24.36
N ARG A 84 5.48 -14.98 24.37
CA ARG A 84 6.79 -14.39 24.03
C ARG A 84 6.94 -14.09 22.54
N PHE A 85 6.35 -14.92 21.69
CA PHE A 85 6.37 -14.69 20.26
C PHE A 85 4.95 -14.45 19.75
N SER A 86 4.79 -13.44 18.91
CA SER A 86 3.57 -13.18 18.16
C SER A 86 3.86 -12.83 16.72
N HIS A 87 2.94 -13.18 15.83
CA HIS A 87 2.98 -12.80 14.43
C HIS A 87 1.63 -12.25 13.99
N LEU A 88 1.67 -11.25 13.14
CA LEU A 88 0.51 -10.63 12.50
C LEU A 88 0.84 -10.46 11.03
N THR A 89 0.20 -11.24 10.16
CA THR A 89 0.51 -11.28 8.73
C THR A 89 -0.74 -11.02 7.91
N GLY A 90 -0.68 -10.03 7.03
CA GLY A 90 -1.75 -9.65 6.12
C GLY A 90 -1.30 -9.74 4.67
N ILE A 91 -2.18 -10.25 3.80
CA ILE A 91 -2.03 -10.27 2.35
C ILE A 91 -3.26 -9.62 1.76
N ARG A 92 -3.08 -8.71 0.81
CA ARG A 92 -4.19 -8.09 0.09
C ARG A 92 -3.94 -8.14 -1.41
N TYR A 93 -5.00 -8.42 -2.14
CA TYR A 93 -5.03 -8.30 -3.59
C TYR A 93 -6.27 -7.54 -4.01
N LYS A 94 -6.12 -6.56 -4.89
CA LYS A 94 -7.23 -5.79 -5.46
C LYS A 94 -7.06 -5.66 -6.97
N GLN A 95 -8.15 -5.84 -7.72
CA GLN A 95 -8.21 -5.60 -9.16
C GLN A 95 -9.53 -4.92 -9.51
N THR A 96 -9.47 -3.78 -10.19
CA THR A 96 -10.66 -2.97 -10.50
C THR A 96 -11.09 -3.04 -11.96
N LYS A 97 -10.47 -3.91 -12.75
CA LYS A 97 -10.78 -4.11 -14.18
C LYS A 97 -12.28 -4.21 -14.49
N ASN A 98 -13.00 -5.02 -13.70
CA ASN A 98 -14.41 -5.31 -13.97
C ASN A 98 -15.36 -4.13 -13.75
N ILE A 99 -14.95 -3.14 -12.95
CA ILE A 99 -15.75 -1.94 -12.70
C ILE A 99 -15.37 -0.83 -13.67
N LEU A 100 -14.09 -0.62 -13.89
CA LEU A 100 -13.62 0.45 -14.77
C LEU A 100 -13.95 0.20 -16.25
N GLY A 101 -14.05 -1.08 -16.67
CA GLY A 101 -14.49 -1.44 -18.01
C GLY A 101 -15.98 -1.11 -18.33
N THR A 102 -16.78 -0.72 -17.34
CA THR A 102 -18.17 -0.25 -17.53
C THR A 102 -18.27 1.27 -17.69
N LEU A 103 -17.20 1.99 -17.41
CA LEU A 103 -17.18 3.44 -17.59
C LEU A 103 -16.81 3.78 -19.03
N ASP A 104 -17.46 4.81 -19.59
CA ASP A 104 -17.12 5.38 -20.89
C ASP A 104 -15.82 6.18 -20.78
N THR A 105 -14.71 5.45 -20.68
CA THR A 105 -13.36 5.98 -20.52
C THR A 105 -12.64 6.04 -21.86
N LYS A 106 -11.61 6.89 -21.95
CA LYS A 106 -10.77 7.02 -23.14
C LYS A 106 -9.90 5.80 -23.45
N GLY A 107 -10.07 4.72 -22.71
CA GLY A 107 -9.33 3.48 -22.83
C GLY A 107 -9.71 2.47 -21.75
N ASP A 108 -9.20 1.26 -21.88
CA ASP A 108 -9.39 0.17 -20.92
C ASP A 108 -8.31 0.24 -19.82
N TYR A 109 -8.71 0.62 -18.62
CA TYR A 109 -7.86 0.68 -17.42
C TYR A 109 -7.97 -0.60 -16.62
N GLN A 110 -6.83 -1.22 -16.34
CA GLN A 110 -6.74 -2.47 -15.59
C GLN A 110 -5.71 -2.37 -14.45
N PRO A 111 -5.99 -1.60 -13.38
CA PRO A 111 -5.13 -1.57 -12.23
C PRO A 111 -5.24 -2.84 -11.40
N SER A 112 -4.10 -3.33 -10.93
CA SER A 112 -4.02 -4.44 -9.98
C SER A 112 -3.00 -4.13 -8.89
N PHE A 113 -3.32 -4.51 -7.67
CA PHE A 113 -2.56 -4.21 -6.46
C PHE A 113 -2.37 -5.49 -5.67
N PHE A 114 -1.16 -5.72 -5.24
CA PHE A 114 -0.81 -6.79 -4.32
C PHE A 114 0.04 -6.21 -3.21
N ASP A 115 -0.27 -6.55 -1.96
CA ASP A 115 0.63 -6.32 -0.86
C ASP A 115 0.67 -7.48 0.14
N PHE A 116 1.82 -7.61 0.76
CA PHE A 116 2.11 -8.50 1.86
C PHE A 116 2.74 -7.70 2.99
N GLN A 117 2.24 -7.87 4.20
CA GLN A 117 2.78 -7.28 5.40
C GLN A 117 2.89 -8.33 6.51
N SER A 118 3.98 -8.33 7.25
CA SER A 118 4.15 -9.20 8.39
C SER A 118 4.88 -8.48 9.51
N LEU A 119 4.26 -8.44 10.68
CA LEU A 119 4.86 -7.97 11.93
C LEU A 119 5.11 -9.17 12.83
N LEU A 120 6.38 -9.42 13.14
CA LEU A 120 6.83 -10.41 14.09
C LEU A 120 7.30 -9.70 15.36
N THR A 121 6.91 -10.17 16.51
CA THR A 121 7.33 -9.60 17.80
C THR A 121 7.80 -10.72 18.71
N TYR A 122 8.95 -10.52 19.33
CA TYR A 122 9.55 -11.47 20.25
C TYR A 122 10.06 -10.80 21.53
N ASP A 123 9.54 -11.21 22.69
CA ASP A 123 10.03 -10.77 23.99
C ASP A 123 11.26 -11.60 24.37
N ILE A 124 12.43 -11.01 24.22
CA ILE A 124 13.71 -11.61 24.63
C ILE A 124 13.73 -11.76 26.14
N SER A 125 13.26 -10.71 26.85
CA SER A 125 13.05 -10.68 28.28
C SER A 125 11.83 -9.82 28.63
N GLU A 126 11.47 -9.70 29.91
CA GLU A 126 10.38 -8.82 30.36
C GLU A 126 10.58 -7.34 29.98
N ASN A 127 11.83 -6.95 29.84
CA ASN A 127 12.20 -5.55 29.56
C ASN A 127 12.76 -5.34 28.14
N LEU A 128 12.88 -6.40 27.33
CA LEU A 128 13.52 -6.33 26.01
C LEU A 128 12.66 -7.02 24.97
N GLU A 129 12.14 -6.22 24.04
CA GLU A 129 11.32 -6.65 22.90
C GLU A 129 12.05 -6.44 21.59
N LEU A 130 12.04 -7.43 20.72
CA LEU A 130 12.51 -7.37 19.34
C LEU A 130 11.31 -7.45 18.41
N SER A 131 11.21 -6.55 17.47
CA SER A 131 10.18 -6.60 16.41
C SER A 131 10.80 -6.56 15.02
N PHE A 132 10.13 -7.22 14.08
CA PHE A 132 10.50 -7.22 12.66
C PHE A 132 9.26 -6.96 11.82
N LEU A 133 9.31 -5.90 11.00
CA LEU A 133 8.28 -5.54 10.03
C LEU A 133 8.79 -5.82 8.62
N ALA A 134 8.11 -6.69 7.89
CA ALA A 134 8.32 -6.93 6.47
C ALA A 134 7.16 -6.37 5.66
N TYR A 135 7.46 -5.74 4.54
CA TYR A 135 6.48 -5.21 3.61
C TYR A 135 6.93 -5.41 2.16
N VAL A 136 6.03 -5.94 1.37
CA VAL A 136 6.19 -6.10 -0.09
C VAL A 136 4.92 -5.63 -0.77
N ALA A 137 5.06 -4.77 -1.78
CA ALA A 137 3.96 -4.38 -2.64
C ALA A 137 4.34 -4.42 -4.11
N ASP A 138 3.40 -4.82 -4.96
CA ASP A 138 3.53 -4.80 -6.42
C ASP A 138 2.23 -4.26 -7.03
N ASN A 139 2.31 -3.09 -7.63
CA ASN A 139 1.17 -2.43 -8.24
C ASN A 139 1.40 -2.30 -9.73
N LYS A 140 0.41 -2.68 -10.52
CA LYS A 140 0.45 -2.63 -11.97
C LYS A 140 -0.73 -1.84 -12.50
N PHE A 141 -0.46 -1.00 -13.49
CA PHE A 141 -1.45 -0.23 -14.22
C PHE A 141 -1.28 -0.54 -15.70
N LEU A 142 -2.24 -1.24 -16.25
CA LEU A 142 -2.30 -1.47 -17.69
C LEU A 142 -3.37 -0.56 -18.27
N PHE A 143 -2.98 0.25 -19.25
CA PHE A 143 -3.88 1.08 -20.03
C PHE A 143 -3.80 0.69 -21.50
N LYS A 144 -4.96 0.41 -22.10
CA LYS A 144 -5.10 0.19 -23.54
C LYS A 144 -6.04 1.26 -24.10
N PRO A 145 -5.55 2.17 -24.95
CA PRO A 145 -6.39 3.17 -25.55
C PRO A 145 -7.44 2.52 -26.48
N THR A 146 -8.62 3.09 -26.50
CA THR A 146 -9.70 2.68 -27.41
C THR A 146 -9.83 3.64 -28.57
N VAL A 147 -10.43 3.17 -29.66
CA VAL A 147 -10.75 4.00 -30.83
C VAL A 147 -11.55 5.22 -30.40
N ARG A 148 -11.16 6.38 -30.90
CA ARG A 148 -11.86 7.65 -30.68
C ARG A 148 -12.52 8.15 -31.96
N GLU A 149 -13.76 8.56 -31.81
CA GLU A 149 -14.50 9.24 -32.86
C GLU A 149 -14.92 10.63 -32.35
N THR A 150 -14.63 11.67 -33.13
CA THR A 150 -15.05 13.03 -32.85
C THR A 150 -15.80 13.56 -34.06
N THR A 151 -17.00 14.05 -33.83
CA THR A 151 -17.81 14.70 -34.85
C THR A 151 -17.74 16.22 -34.69
N PHE A 152 -17.50 16.94 -35.78
CA PHE A 152 -17.51 18.38 -35.80
C PHE A 152 -18.11 18.88 -37.12
N GLY A 153 -18.65 20.08 -37.11
CA GLY A 153 -19.27 20.69 -38.30
C GLY A 153 -20.62 21.32 -38.00
N LEU A 154 -21.26 21.85 -39.03
CA LEU A 154 -22.61 22.43 -38.98
C LEU A 154 -23.67 21.36 -39.31
N VAL A 155 -24.93 21.63 -38.98
CA VAL A 155 -26.06 20.70 -39.12
C VAL A 155 -26.14 20.06 -40.55
N ASN A 156 -25.70 20.76 -41.57
CA ASN A 156 -25.74 20.28 -42.94
C ASN A 156 -24.38 19.72 -43.46
N ASN A 157 -23.33 19.74 -42.65
CA ASN A 157 -22.01 19.26 -43.04
C ASN A 157 -21.26 18.75 -41.83
N VAL A 158 -21.53 17.51 -41.46
CA VAL A 158 -20.92 16.82 -40.29
C VAL A 158 -19.71 16.05 -40.78
N MET A 159 -18.54 16.41 -40.25
CA MET A 159 -17.31 15.65 -40.44
C MET A 159 -17.07 14.75 -39.24
N ARG A 160 -16.62 13.52 -39.50
CA ARG A 160 -16.23 12.56 -38.51
C ARG A 160 -14.74 12.34 -38.59
N PHE A 161 -14.08 12.50 -37.47
CA PHE A 161 -12.66 12.21 -37.32
C PHE A 161 -12.51 11.01 -36.41
N LYS A 162 -11.91 9.95 -36.92
CA LYS A 162 -11.74 8.68 -36.19
C LYS A 162 -10.27 8.38 -36.06
N VAL A 163 -9.81 8.15 -34.82
CA VAL A 163 -8.43 7.76 -34.51
C VAL A 163 -8.44 6.34 -34.00
N TYR A 164 -7.65 5.51 -34.64
CA TYR A 164 -7.39 4.15 -34.22
C TYR A 164 -6.12 4.14 -33.40
N PHE A 165 -6.14 3.47 -32.26
CA PHE A 165 -4.98 3.32 -31.40
C PHE A 165 -4.58 1.86 -31.32
N GLU A 166 -3.27 1.61 -31.39
CA GLU A 166 -2.65 0.31 -31.13
C GLU A 166 -1.64 0.45 -29.99
N GLY A 167 -1.37 -0.66 -29.29
CA GLY A 167 -0.40 -0.70 -28.22
C GLY A 167 -1.00 -0.51 -26.82
N GLN A 168 -0.14 -0.24 -25.86
CA GLN A 168 -0.51 -0.15 -24.46
C GLN A 168 0.50 0.64 -23.65
N GLU A 169 0.06 1.12 -22.48
CA GLU A 169 0.91 1.65 -21.42
C GLU A 169 0.88 0.67 -20.24
N LEU A 170 2.05 0.33 -19.73
CA LEU A 170 2.20 -0.55 -18.58
C LEU A 170 3.14 0.10 -17.57
N ASP A 171 2.58 0.44 -16.41
CA ASP A 171 3.32 0.96 -15.28
C ASP A 171 3.37 -0.08 -14.16
N ARG A 172 4.53 -0.24 -13.57
CA ARG A 172 4.75 -1.15 -12.45
C ARG A 172 5.53 -0.46 -11.34
N PHE A 173 4.98 -0.54 -10.14
CA PHE A 173 5.56 0.02 -8.92
C PHE A 173 5.73 -1.10 -7.90
N SER A 174 6.99 -1.47 -7.66
CA SER A 174 7.33 -2.51 -6.68
C SER A 174 8.03 -1.85 -5.49
N THR A 175 7.62 -2.21 -4.28
CA THR A 175 8.16 -1.67 -3.03
C THR A 175 8.48 -2.81 -2.08
N TYR A 176 9.65 -2.74 -1.45
CA TYR A 176 10.12 -3.69 -0.45
C TYR A 176 10.64 -2.90 0.74
N GLN A 177 10.23 -3.26 1.94
CA GLN A 177 10.75 -2.72 3.17
C GLN A 177 10.93 -3.83 4.20
N GLY A 178 12.10 -3.86 4.82
CA GLY A 178 12.40 -4.68 5.98
C GLY A 178 12.89 -3.78 7.10
N SER A 179 12.32 -3.92 8.28
CA SER A 179 12.68 -3.09 9.44
C SER A 179 12.74 -3.92 10.70
N THR A 180 13.79 -3.73 11.47
CA THR A 180 13.95 -4.35 12.79
C THR A 180 13.98 -3.27 13.83
N ALA A 181 13.28 -3.47 14.94
CA ALA A 181 13.32 -2.55 16.07
C ALA A 181 13.56 -3.30 17.38
N LEU A 182 14.38 -2.72 18.23
CA LEU A 182 14.67 -3.18 19.58
C LEU A 182 14.17 -2.15 20.57
N LYS A 183 13.29 -2.58 21.45
CA LYS A 183 12.72 -1.77 22.53
C LYS A 183 13.21 -2.28 23.87
N PHE A 184 13.88 -1.43 24.63
CA PHE A 184 14.36 -1.74 25.98
C PHE A 184 13.72 -0.81 26.99
N THR A 185 13.02 -1.40 27.97
CA THR A 185 12.26 -0.68 29.01
C THR A 185 12.78 -1.14 30.39
N PRO A 186 13.93 -0.59 30.86
CA PRO A 186 14.53 -1.02 32.13
C PRO A 186 13.68 -0.72 33.34
N ASN A 187 12.82 0.29 33.28
CA ASN A 187 11.87 0.70 34.31
C ASN A 187 10.73 1.51 33.69
N GLU A 188 9.70 1.85 34.48
CA GLU A 188 8.52 2.59 34.03
C GLU A 188 8.80 4.00 33.50
N GLN A 189 9.93 4.61 33.86
CA GLN A 189 10.30 5.98 33.51
C GLN A 189 11.18 6.09 32.27
N ASN A 190 11.84 4.98 31.88
CA ASN A 190 12.82 5.00 30.79
C ASN A 190 12.49 3.94 29.75
N GLN A 191 12.48 4.38 28.49
CA GLN A 191 12.35 3.50 27.33
C GLN A 191 13.38 3.90 26.29
N PHE A 192 14.13 2.93 25.82
CA PHE A 192 15.08 3.07 24.70
C PHE A 192 14.53 2.34 23.49
N TRP A 193 14.64 2.99 22.35
CA TRP A 193 14.20 2.48 21.07
C TRP A 193 15.29 2.61 20.03
N VAL A 194 15.63 1.50 19.37
CA VAL A 194 16.58 1.50 18.25
C VAL A 194 15.91 0.78 17.09
N SER A 195 15.87 1.40 15.92
CA SER A 195 15.33 0.78 14.71
C SER A 195 16.32 0.85 13.56
N LEU A 196 16.35 -0.21 12.76
CA LEU A 196 17.10 -0.29 11.50
C LEU A 196 16.09 -0.65 10.39
N SER A 197 16.05 0.15 9.36
CA SER A 197 15.16 -0.03 8.22
C SER A 197 15.94 -0.08 6.92
N SER A 198 15.52 -0.98 6.02
CA SER A 198 15.96 -1.04 4.63
C SER A 198 14.74 -0.89 3.73
N PHE A 199 14.84 -0.02 2.74
CA PHE A 199 13.78 0.29 1.80
C PHE A 199 14.31 0.25 0.37
N TYR A 200 13.56 -0.41 -0.51
CA TYR A 200 13.83 -0.43 -1.95
C TYR A 200 12.52 -0.20 -2.72
N SER A 201 12.55 0.68 -3.70
CA SER A 201 11.43 0.91 -4.61
C SER A 201 11.91 0.89 -6.04
N SER A 202 11.17 0.23 -6.91
CA SER A 202 11.37 0.21 -8.36
C SER A 202 10.12 0.73 -9.05
N GLU A 203 10.28 1.72 -9.91
CA GLU A 203 9.22 2.29 -10.72
C GLU A 203 9.60 2.10 -12.19
N LYS A 204 8.71 1.47 -12.93
CA LYS A 204 8.90 1.22 -14.36
C LYS A 204 7.63 1.65 -15.09
N GLU A 205 7.77 2.63 -15.96
CA GLU A 205 6.73 3.12 -16.85
C GLU A 205 7.14 2.78 -18.28
N THR A 206 6.28 2.08 -19.00
CA THR A 206 6.52 1.70 -20.39
C THR A 206 5.27 1.96 -21.20
N TYR A 207 5.43 2.63 -22.33
CA TYR A 207 4.35 2.87 -23.27
C TYR A 207 4.81 2.56 -24.69
N ASP A 208 3.90 1.96 -25.44
CA ASP A 208 4.04 1.70 -26.87
C ASP A 208 2.64 1.94 -27.48
N ILE A 209 2.37 3.19 -27.85
CA ILE A 209 1.06 3.60 -28.34
C ILE A 209 1.25 4.27 -29.70
N LEU A 210 0.61 3.68 -30.71
CA LEU A 210 0.51 4.23 -32.07
C LEU A 210 -0.92 4.72 -32.30
N GLY A 211 -1.06 5.90 -32.88
CA GLY A 211 -2.34 6.46 -33.32
C GLY A 211 -2.35 6.67 -34.82
N GLU A 212 -3.35 6.12 -35.52
CA GLU A 212 -3.59 6.31 -36.94
C GLU A 212 -4.95 6.97 -37.17
N TYR A 213 -5.06 7.83 -38.18
CA TYR A 213 -6.27 8.59 -38.51
C TYR A 213 -6.57 8.54 -40.04
#